data_637982c79004da66265967331d8c73d9
#
_entry.id   637982c79004da66265967331d8c73d9
#
_cell.length_a   1.000
_cell.length_b   1.000
_cell.length_c   1.000
_cell.angle_alpha   90.00
_cell.angle_beta   90.00
_cell.angle_gamma   90.00
#
_symmetry.space_group_name_H-M   'P 1'
#
loop_
_entity.id
_entity.type
_entity.pdbx_description
1 polymer ?
#
loop_
_entity_poly.entity_id
_entity_poly.type
_entity_poly.pdbx_seq_one_letter_code
_entity_poly.pdbx_strand_id
1 'polypeptide(L)'
;LDERQETALEGLLQMQVKNHMQENSGPITVQELMMLAHNVDHCHVLADVHTDTELGKFCADNDFLPELTALPDSVYALLDYAKIGKQMREDESGVFTPHGYVVRTEELQPLPDFEPQREIFYMLRLTLMNHENEQKTAVLDLPATEQRMQEVQKELDAPEWFDAQFTGCDAIVPQLNTLLTDVEDLPRINELAQSLQELKVSGQLTKIKAVIGATQCETLDDVFDRIEKLPQYCFETKIRDKDALVRDELEFVLGGKDADLIYKHLNREAYAEDVLKQYGAELTPYGMVNRADFGPLHEPIPEQQQEQMQEPQMGM
;
A
#
# COMPACT_ATOMS: atom_id res chain seq x y z
N LEU A 1 6.19 9.44 -16.87
CA LEU A 1 5.14 10.32 -17.39
C LEU A 1 5.74 11.68 -17.74
N ASP A 2 5.28 12.29 -18.82
CA ASP A 2 5.54 13.70 -19.10
C ASP A 2 4.52 14.59 -18.36
N GLU A 3 4.69 15.92 -18.40
CA GLU A 3 3.84 16.90 -17.70
C GLU A 3 2.36 16.80 -18.12
N ARG A 4 2.08 16.54 -19.39
CA ARG A 4 0.72 16.34 -19.90
C ARG A 4 0.12 15.03 -19.37
N GLN A 5 0.89 13.95 -19.35
CA GLN A 5 0.46 12.66 -18.84
C GLN A 5 0.24 12.69 -17.32
N GLU A 6 1.07 13.45 -16.58
CA GLU A 6 0.87 13.68 -15.14
C GLU A 6 -0.45 14.40 -14.88
N THR A 7 -0.75 15.45 -15.63
CA THR A 7 -2.03 16.19 -15.56
C THR A 7 -3.21 15.29 -15.92
N ALA A 8 -3.08 14.46 -16.95
CA ALA A 8 -4.10 13.50 -17.36
C ALA A 8 -4.37 12.46 -16.24
N LEU A 9 -3.32 11.93 -15.60
CA LEU A 9 -3.44 10.99 -14.49
C LEU A 9 -4.15 11.64 -13.29
N GLU A 10 -3.80 12.88 -12.96
CA GLU A 10 -4.47 13.64 -11.90
C GLU A 10 -5.96 13.79 -12.18
N GLY A 11 -6.33 14.14 -13.40
CA GLY A 11 -7.73 14.24 -13.82
C GLY A 11 -8.47 12.90 -13.75
N LEU A 12 -7.87 11.82 -14.23
CA LEU A 12 -8.44 10.48 -14.15
C LEU A 12 -8.64 10.03 -12.69
N LEU A 13 -7.68 10.33 -11.81
CA LEU A 13 -7.80 10.05 -10.38
C LEU A 13 -8.97 10.81 -9.75
N GLN A 14 -9.14 12.10 -10.06
CA GLN A 14 -10.28 12.89 -9.55
C GLN A 14 -11.62 12.32 -10.05
N MET A 15 -11.72 11.92 -11.32
CA MET A 15 -12.91 11.26 -11.87
C MET A 15 -13.20 9.95 -11.13
N GLN A 16 -12.19 9.13 -10.88
CA GLN A 16 -12.35 7.84 -10.20
C GLN A 16 -12.74 8.02 -8.73
N VAL A 17 -12.12 8.96 -8.00
CA VAL A 17 -12.52 9.31 -6.63
C VAL A 17 -13.99 9.72 -6.57
N LYS A 18 -14.44 10.56 -7.51
CA LYS A 18 -15.82 11.00 -7.59
C LYS A 18 -16.79 9.82 -7.83
N ASN A 19 -16.42 8.87 -8.70
CA ASN A 19 -17.22 7.68 -8.95
C ASN A 19 -17.30 6.79 -7.70
N HIS A 20 -16.16 6.55 -7.03
CA HIS A 20 -16.14 5.77 -5.79
C HIS A 20 -17.01 6.40 -4.67
N MET A 21 -16.98 7.74 -4.56
CA MET A 21 -17.85 8.44 -3.60
C MET A 21 -19.35 8.29 -3.92
N GLN A 22 -19.71 8.28 -5.21
CA GLN A 22 -21.10 8.11 -5.64
C GLN A 22 -21.61 6.69 -5.46
N GLU A 23 -20.74 5.70 -5.71
CA GLU A 23 -21.04 4.27 -5.63
C GLU A 23 -20.82 3.67 -4.24
N ASN A 24 -20.29 4.46 -3.30
CA ASN A 24 -19.83 3.99 -1.99
C ASN A 24 -18.85 2.82 -2.06
N SER A 25 -17.99 2.85 -3.07
CA SER A 25 -17.00 1.81 -3.38
C SER A 25 -15.70 2.11 -2.65
N GLY A 26 -15.25 1.64 -1.66
CA GLY A 26 -14.00 1.78 -0.93
C GLY A 26 -12.85 2.63 -1.57
N PRO A 27 -11.67 2.61 -1.05
CA PRO A 27 -10.53 3.37 -1.60
C PRO A 27 -10.08 2.83 -2.97
N ILE A 28 -9.48 3.71 -3.78
CA ILE A 28 -8.87 3.32 -5.07
C ILE A 28 -7.79 2.27 -4.80
N THR A 29 -7.86 1.17 -5.52
CA THR A 29 -6.90 0.07 -5.45
C THR A 29 -5.66 0.34 -6.30
N VAL A 30 -4.55 -0.35 -6.02
CA VAL A 30 -3.34 -0.27 -6.85
C VAL A 30 -3.61 -0.69 -8.29
N GLN A 31 -4.46 -1.69 -8.50
CA GLN A 31 -4.82 -2.16 -9.84
C GLN A 31 -5.59 -1.09 -10.63
N GLU A 32 -6.52 -0.38 -10.00
CA GLU A 32 -7.21 0.76 -10.61
C GLU A 32 -6.24 1.89 -10.92
N LEU A 33 -5.32 2.21 -10.01
CA LEU A 33 -4.29 3.22 -10.26
C LEU A 33 -3.42 2.87 -11.47
N MET A 34 -3.01 1.60 -11.59
CA MET A 34 -2.25 1.12 -12.76
C MET A 34 -3.08 1.22 -14.04
N MET A 35 -4.37 0.91 -13.99
CA MET A 35 -5.29 1.04 -15.12
C MET A 35 -5.42 2.51 -15.55
N LEU A 36 -5.56 3.44 -14.60
CA LEU A 36 -5.62 4.87 -14.90
C LEU A 36 -4.32 5.37 -15.51
N ALA A 37 -3.17 4.96 -14.99
CA ALA A 37 -1.85 5.31 -15.53
C ALA A 37 -1.63 4.75 -16.95
N HIS A 38 -2.19 3.60 -17.27
CA HIS A 38 -2.15 3.01 -18.62
C HIS A 38 -3.00 3.82 -19.63
N ASN A 39 -4.01 4.52 -19.16
CA ASN A 39 -4.98 5.23 -19.99
C ASN A 39 -4.76 6.75 -20.07
N VAL A 40 -3.62 7.28 -19.65
CA VAL A 40 -3.34 8.73 -19.66
C VAL A 40 -3.35 9.33 -21.08
N ASP A 41 -3.00 8.53 -22.07
CA ASP A 41 -2.99 8.97 -23.47
C ASP A 41 -4.41 9.05 -24.08
N HIS A 42 -5.42 8.46 -23.42
CA HIS A 42 -6.84 8.54 -23.80
C HIS A 42 -7.56 9.74 -23.18
N CYS A 43 -6.81 10.79 -22.83
CA CYS A 43 -7.33 12.04 -22.29
C CYS A 43 -6.91 13.23 -23.16
N HIS A 44 -7.82 14.19 -23.30
CA HIS A 44 -7.45 15.56 -23.70
C HIS A 44 -7.16 16.40 -22.46
N VAL A 45 -6.06 17.14 -22.51
CA VAL A 45 -5.64 18.09 -21.49
C VAL A 45 -5.59 19.48 -22.10
N LEU A 46 -6.38 20.41 -21.55
CA LEU A 46 -6.38 21.83 -21.92
C LEU A 46 -5.68 22.61 -20.79
N ALA A 47 -4.37 22.82 -20.96
CA ALA A 47 -3.51 23.38 -19.92
C ALA A 47 -3.90 24.81 -19.45
N ASP A 48 -4.48 25.60 -20.38
CA ASP A 48 -4.84 27.00 -20.09
C ASP A 48 -6.32 27.17 -19.66
N VAL A 49 -7.01 26.08 -19.30
CA VAL A 49 -8.44 26.07 -18.97
C VAL A 49 -8.64 25.55 -17.56
N HIS A 50 -9.00 26.45 -16.62
CA HIS A 50 -9.12 26.13 -15.19
C HIS A 50 -10.50 26.43 -14.61
N THR A 51 -11.39 27.05 -15.41
CA THR A 51 -12.74 27.47 -14.98
C THR A 51 -13.78 27.18 -16.03
N ASP A 52 -15.06 27.07 -15.60
CA ASP A 52 -16.17 26.91 -16.54
C ASP A 52 -16.24 28.07 -17.55
N THR A 53 -15.86 29.30 -17.17
CA THR A 53 -15.83 30.44 -18.08
C THR A 53 -14.79 30.29 -19.19
N GLU A 54 -13.59 29.83 -18.82
CA GLU A 54 -12.50 29.59 -19.78
C GLU A 54 -12.84 28.40 -20.70
N LEU A 55 -13.43 27.33 -20.13
CA LEU A 55 -13.89 26.19 -20.93
C LEU A 55 -14.98 26.60 -21.94
N GLY A 56 -15.99 27.34 -21.47
CA GLY A 56 -17.06 27.83 -22.37
C GLY A 56 -16.55 28.74 -23.47
N LYS A 57 -15.58 29.60 -23.16
CA LYS A 57 -14.92 30.43 -24.15
C LYS A 57 -14.11 29.59 -25.15
N PHE A 58 -13.34 28.63 -24.62
CA PHE A 58 -12.56 27.70 -25.48
C PHE A 58 -13.47 26.94 -26.44
N CYS A 59 -14.60 26.42 -25.98
CA CYS A 59 -15.56 25.68 -26.82
C CYS A 59 -16.22 26.57 -27.87
N ALA A 60 -16.55 27.79 -27.51
CA ALA A 60 -17.15 28.73 -28.43
C ALA A 60 -16.16 29.23 -29.52
N ASP A 61 -14.91 29.48 -29.14
CA ASP A 61 -13.87 30.00 -30.03
C ASP A 61 -13.30 28.89 -30.97
N ASN A 62 -13.51 27.61 -30.67
CA ASN A 62 -12.97 26.48 -31.45
C ASN A 62 -14.05 25.60 -32.11
N ASP A 63 -15.23 26.16 -32.37
CA ASP A 63 -16.33 25.51 -33.11
C ASP A 63 -16.82 24.16 -32.49
N PHE A 64 -16.63 23.95 -31.19
CA PHE A 64 -17.16 22.76 -30.50
C PHE A 64 -18.69 22.80 -30.36
N LEU A 65 -19.29 23.96 -30.59
CA LEU A 65 -20.74 24.19 -30.52
C LEU A 65 -21.24 24.69 -31.91
N PRO A 66 -21.64 23.77 -32.79
CA PRO A 66 -22.10 24.14 -34.14
C PRO A 66 -23.22 25.14 -34.16
N GLU A 67 -24.05 25.19 -33.11
CA GLU A 67 -25.16 26.12 -32.99
C GLU A 67 -24.71 27.57 -32.85
N LEU A 68 -23.48 27.81 -32.41
CA LEU A 68 -22.93 29.14 -32.20
C LEU A 68 -22.26 29.72 -33.46
N THR A 69 -21.84 28.88 -34.40
CA THR A 69 -21.12 29.30 -35.63
C THR A 69 -21.95 30.23 -36.55
N ALA A 70 -23.27 30.19 -36.46
CA ALA A 70 -24.17 31.04 -37.24
C ALA A 70 -24.63 32.33 -36.57
N LEU A 71 -24.14 32.60 -35.33
CA LEU A 71 -24.59 33.76 -34.56
C LEU A 71 -23.88 35.03 -35.03
N PRO A 72 -24.62 36.18 -35.13
CA PRO A 72 -23.98 37.48 -35.33
C PRO A 72 -23.05 37.85 -34.16
N ASP A 73 -21.98 38.58 -34.44
CA ASP A 73 -21.00 39.02 -33.44
C ASP A 73 -21.63 39.73 -32.21
N SER A 74 -22.70 40.47 -32.44
CA SER A 74 -23.43 41.17 -31.40
C SER A 74 -24.14 40.25 -30.42
N VAL A 75 -24.51 39.03 -30.85
CA VAL A 75 -25.12 38.01 -30.01
C VAL A 75 -24.01 37.18 -29.37
N TYR A 76 -22.96 36.88 -30.09
CA TYR A 76 -21.79 36.15 -29.57
C TYR A 76 -21.19 36.84 -28.36
N ALA A 77 -21.12 38.18 -28.38
CA ALA A 77 -20.62 38.97 -27.24
C ALA A 77 -21.49 38.91 -25.97
N LEU A 78 -22.71 38.39 -26.07
CA LEU A 78 -23.66 38.26 -24.96
C LEU A 78 -23.77 36.83 -24.38
N LEU A 79 -22.95 35.91 -24.88
CA LEU A 79 -22.96 34.53 -24.43
C LEU A 79 -22.52 34.42 -22.98
N ASP A 80 -23.19 33.60 -22.23
CA ASP A 80 -22.80 33.21 -20.85
C ASP A 80 -21.81 32.04 -20.91
N TYR A 81 -20.52 32.36 -21.07
CA TYR A 81 -19.47 31.34 -21.16
C TYR A 81 -19.38 30.45 -19.94
N ALA A 82 -19.70 30.95 -18.73
CA ALA A 82 -19.67 30.11 -17.53
C ALA A 82 -20.74 29.01 -17.58
N LYS A 83 -21.93 29.35 -18.08
CA LYS A 83 -23.01 28.40 -18.27
C LYS A 83 -22.71 27.36 -19.36
N ILE A 84 -22.13 27.82 -20.47
CA ILE A 84 -21.69 26.95 -21.56
C ILE A 84 -20.64 25.97 -21.08
N GLY A 85 -19.58 26.44 -20.44
CA GLY A 85 -18.51 25.57 -19.95
C GLY A 85 -18.97 24.60 -18.88
N LYS A 86 -19.86 25.04 -17.98
CA LYS A 86 -20.46 24.14 -16.99
C LYS A 86 -21.24 23.00 -17.66
N GLN A 87 -22.05 23.32 -18.68
CA GLN A 87 -22.80 22.32 -19.43
C GLN A 87 -21.86 21.33 -20.13
N MET A 88 -20.84 21.82 -20.84
CA MET A 88 -19.85 20.98 -21.51
C MET A 88 -19.15 20.04 -20.54
N ARG A 89 -18.69 20.57 -19.41
CA ARG A 89 -18.02 19.76 -18.37
C ARG A 89 -18.94 18.68 -17.79
N GLU A 90 -20.22 18.99 -17.60
CA GLU A 90 -21.22 18.02 -17.12
C GLU A 90 -21.49 16.93 -18.17
N ASP A 91 -21.65 17.31 -19.43
CA ASP A 91 -21.94 16.39 -20.53
C ASP A 91 -20.75 15.45 -20.82
N GLU A 92 -19.52 15.96 -20.77
CA GLU A 92 -18.30 15.19 -21.01
C GLU A 92 -17.76 14.51 -19.75
N SER A 93 -18.34 14.79 -18.57
CA SER A 93 -17.86 14.33 -17.26
C SER A 93 -16.38 14.71 -16.99
N GLY A 94 -15.92 15.84 -17.54
CA GLY A 94 -14.56 16.34 -17.37
C GLY A 94 -14.34 16.96 -15.99
N VAL A 95 -13.06 17.19 -15.65
CA VAL A 95 -12.64 17.75 -14.35
C VAL A 95 -11.59 18.84 -14.54
N PHE A 96 -11.57 19.82 -13.63
CA PHE A 96 -10.47 20.77 -13.52
C PHE A 96 -9.44 20.26 -12.55
N THR A 97 -8.18 20.32 -12.96
CA THR A 97 -7.00 20.10 -12.11
C THR A 97 -6.26 21.42 -11.89
N PRO A 98 -5.30 21.52 -10.98
CA PRO A 98 -4.41 22.69 -10.89
C PRO A 98 -3.65 22.99 -12.18
N HIS A 99 -3.50 22.01 -13.07
CA HIS A 99 -2.71 22.10 -14.29
C HIS A 99 -3.55 22.15 -15.57
N GLY A 100 -4.88 22.26 -15.47
CA GLY A 100 -5.79 22.45 -16.59
C GLY A 100 -7.05 21.60 -16.54
N TYR A 101 -7.85 21.64 -17.60
CA TYR A 101 -9.04 20.83 -17.76
C TYR A 101 -8.71 19.48 -18.40
N VAL A 102 -9.22 18.40 -17.84
CA VAL A 102 -9.02 17.04 -18.31
C VAL A 102 -10.35 16.39 -18.65
N VAL A 103 -10.43 15.79 -19.83
CA VAL A 103 -11.60 15.03 -20.30
C VAL A 103 -11.15 13.74 -20.96
N ARG A 104 -11.88 12.64 -20.72
CA ARG A 104 -11.64 11.37 -21.42
C ARG A 104 -12.16 11.42 -22.84
N THR A 105 -11.36 10.93 -23.79
CA THR A 105 -11.74 10.83 -25.20
C THR A 105 -12.24 9.46 -25.58
N GLU A 106 -11.88 8.43 -24.81
CA GLU A 106 -12.23 7.04 -25.07
C GLU A 106 -12.59 6.32 -23.75
N GLU A 107 -13.22 5.15 -23.86
CA GLU A 107 -13.40 4.28 -22.71
C GLU A 107 -12.05 3.77 -22.19
N LEU A 108 -11.95 3.58 -20.87
CA LEU A 108 -10.72 3.06 -20.27
C LEU A 108 -10.43 1.66 -20.83
N GLN A 109 -9.28 1.53 -21.47
CA GLN A 109 -8.80 0.24 -21.94
C GLN A 109 -8.41 -0.63 -20.73
N PRO A 110 -8.79 -1.90 -20.70
CA PRO A 110 -8.30 -2.81 -19.68
C PRO A 110 -6.77 -2.87 -19.79
N LEU A 111 -6.12 -3.04 -18.64
CA LEU A 111 -4.69 -3.35 -18.67
C LEU A 111 -4.49 -4.52 -19.63
N PRO A 112 -3.55 -4.46 -20.60
CA PRO A 112 -3.17 -5.64 -21.36
C PRO A 112 -2.86 -6.72 -20.33
N ASP A 113 -3.30 -7.97 -20.60
CA ASP A 113 -3.12 -9.06 -19.68
C ASP A 113 -1.73 -8.96 -19.06
N PHE A 114 -1.70 -8.35 -17.88
CA PHE A 114 -0.53 -8.36 -17.06
C PHE A 114 -0.35 -9.85 -16.83
N GLU A 115 0.65 -10.45 -17.43
CA GLU A 115 1.06 -11.77 -16.99
C GLU A 115 1.09 -11.68 -15.48
N PRO A 116 0.30 -12.49 -14.75
CA PRO A 116 0.17 -12.34 -13.30
C PRO A 116 1.60 -12.24 -12.83
N GLN A 117 1.92 -11.12 -12.15
CA GLN A 117 3.28 -10.88 -11.62
C GLN A 117 3.74 -12.23 -11.16
N ARG A 118 4.79 -12.78 -11.75
CA ARG A 118 5.33 -14.12 -11.45
C ARG A 118 5.03 -14.35 -9.99
N GLU A 119 4.16 -15.32 -9.67
CA GLU A 119 3.86 -15.61 -8.28
C GLU A 119 5.21 -15.60 -7.62
N ILE A 120 5.42 -14.70 -6.66
CA ILE A 120 6.68 -14.62 -5.96
C ILE A 120 6.77 -15.93 -5.21
N PHE A 121 7.47 -16.89 -5.80
CA PHE A 121 7.61 -18.23 -5.25
C PHE A 121 8.64 -18.26 -4.12
N TYR A 122 9.33 -17.12 -3.90
CA TYR A 122 10.29 -16.99 -2.81
C TYR A 122 9.74 -16.12 -1.68
N MET A 123 10.21 -16.37 -0.48
CA MET A 123 10.01 -15.48 0.68
C MET A 123 11.15 -14.49 0.80
N LEU A 124 12.33 -14.91 0.40
CA LEU A 124 13.57 -14.14 0.36
C LEU A 124 14.33 -14.50 -0.92
N ARG A 125 14.79 -13.52 -1.67
CA ARG A 125 15.70 -13.68 -2.80
C ARG A 125 17.02 -13.03 -2.47
N LEU A 126 18.07 -13.82 -2.45
CA LEU A 126 19.41 -13.38 -2.12
C LEU A 126 20.25 -13.30 -3.40
N THR A 127 20.93 -12.18 -3.59
CA THR A 127 22.00 -12.07 -4.60
C THR A 127 23.33 -12.24 -3.88
N LEU A 128 24.07 -13.23 -4.32
CA LEU A 128 25.32 -13.67 -3.72
C LEU A 128 26.48 -13.47 -4.68
N MET A 129 27.66 -13.21 -4.17
CA MET A 129 28.88 -13.05 -4.92
C MET A 129 30.03 -13.78 -4.18
N ASN A 130 30.93 -14.39 -4.93
CA ASN A 130 32.14 -14.99 -4.34
C ASN A 130 33.05 -13.88 -3.81
N HIS A 131 33.59 -14.04 -2.61
CA HIS A 131 34.39 -13.04 -1.94
C HIS A 131 35.74 -12.79 -2.67
N GLU A 132 36.34 -13.83 -3.25
CA GLU A 132 37.62 -13.73 -3.96
C GLU A 132 37.45 -13.42 -5.45
N ASN A 133 36.28 -13.68 -6.05
CA ASN A 133 36.01 -13.50 -7.47
C ASN A 133 34.64 -12.84 -7.71
N GLU A 134 34.64 -11.51 -7.78
CA GLU A 134 33.46 -10.69 -8.00
C GLU A 134 32.66 -10.99 -9.30
N GLN A 135 33.27 -11.68 -10.26
CA GLN A 135 32.59 -12.09 -11.50
C GLN A 135 31.67 -13.31 -11.28
N LYS A 136 31.86 -14.03 -10.19
CA LYS A 136 31.01 -15.17 -9.81
C LYS A 136 29.86 -14.71 -8.92
N THR A 137 28.70 -14.61 -9.51
CA THR A 137 27.46 -14.22 -8.83
C THR A 137 26.38 -15.27 -9.02
N ALA A 138 25.52 -15.45 -8.04
CA ALA A 138 24.37 -16.35 -8.12
C ALA A 138 23.16 -15.75 -7.40
N VAL A 139 21.97 -16.22 -7.78
CA VAL A 139 20.70 -15.88 -7.11
C VAL A 139 20.16 -17.12 -6.40
N LEU A 140 19.82 -16.94 -5.13
CA LEU A 140 19.23 -17.98 -4.30
C LEU A 140 17.86 -17.53 -3.82
N ASP A 141 16.82 -18.22 -4.30
CA ASP A 141 15.45 -18.05 -3.82
C ASP A 141 15.20 -18.97 -2.63
N LEU A 142 14.73 -18.41 -1.51
CA LEU A 142 14.45 -19.13 -0.28
C LEU A 142 12.92 -19.16 -0.01
N PRO A 143 12.38 -20.24 0.59
CA PRO A 143 13.14 -21.40 1.08
C PRO A 143 13.66 -22.29 -0.05
N ALA A 144 14.88 -22.77 0.12
CA ALA A 144 15.56 -23.63 -0.83
C ALA A 144 15.83 -25.01 -0.22
N THR A 145 15.91 -26.02 -1.09
CA THR A 145 16.38 -27.35 -0.71
C THR A 145 17.89 -27.35 -0.50
N GLU A 146 18.40 -28.28 0.28
CA GLU A 146 19.83 -28.46 0.50
C GLU A 146 20.58 -28.68 -0.83
N GLN A 147 19.95 -29.42 -1.77
CA GLN A 147 20.49 -29.63 -3.10
C GLN A 147 20.67 -28.30 -3.85
N ARG A 148 19.65 -27.40 -3.82
CA ARG A 148 19.75 -26.10 -4.49
C ARG A 148 20.82 -25.21 -3.84
N MET A 149 20.95 -25.24 -2.54
CA MET A 149 22.01 -24.52 -1.84
C MET A 149 23.41 -25.00 -2.27
N GLN A 150 23.60 -26.32 -2.38
CA GLN A 150 24.87 -26.90 -2.89
C GLN A 150 25.13 -26.56 -4.36
N GLU A 151 24.11 -26.49 -5.20
CA GLU A 151 24.25 -26.04 -6.59
C GLU A 151 24.74 -24.59 -6.67
N VAL A 152 24.15 -23.70 -5.84
CA VAL A 152 24.57 -22.28 -5.77
C VAL A 152 26.01 -22.15 -5.26
N GLN A 153 26.44 -22.93 -4.26
CA GLN A 153 27.83 -22.95 -3.83
C GLN A 153 28.78 -23.33 -4.97
N LYS A 154 28.40 -24.28 -5.81
CA LYS A 154 29.17 -24.65 -7.01
C LYS A 154 29.19 -23.57 -8.08
N GLU A 155 28.05 -22.91 -8.32
CA GLU A 155 27.91 -21.77 -9.24
C GLU A 155 28.84 -20.63 -8.83
N LEU A 156 28.91 -20.35 -7.53
CA LEU A 156 29.77 -19.33 -6.94
C LEU A 156 31.24 -19.74 -6.86
N ASP A 157 31.58 -21.06 -6.97
CA ASP A 157 32.90 -21.59 -6.63
C ASP A 157 33.29 -21.30 -5.16
N ALA A 158 32.31 -21.39 -4.26
CA ALA A 158 32.41 -21.11 -2.84
C ALA A 158 32.08 -22.40 -2.06
N PRO A 159 33.06 -23.21 -1.67
CA PRO A 159 32.83 -24.47 -0.96
C PRO A 159 32.17 -24.27 0.41
N GLU A 160 32.43 -23.14 1.05
CA GLU A 160 31.81 -22.75 2.29
C GLU A 160 31.03 -21.44 2.11
N TRP A 161 29.99 -21.18 2.93
CA TRP A 161 29.22 -19.97 2.80
C TRP A 161 29.98 -18.69 3.18
N PHE A 162 31.00 -18.78 4.01
CA PHE A 162 31.85 -17.63 4.33
C PHE A 162 32.69 -17.16 3.13
N ASP A 163 32.86 -17.98 2.09
CA ASP A 163 33.52 -17.59 0.82
C ASP A 163 32.61 -16.73 -0.06
N ALA A 164 31.32 -16.58 0.32
CA ALA A 164 30.34 -15.77 -0.37
C ALA A 164 29.96 -14.54 0.45
N GLN A 165 29.46 -13.50 -0.22
CA GLN A 165 28.90 -12.32 0.43
C GLN A 165 27.56 -11.94 -0.17
N PHE A 166 26.69 -11.30 0.60
CA PHE A 166 25.47 -10.70 0.11
C PHE A 166 25.78 -9.45 -0.70
N THR A 167 25.19 -9.33 -1.90
CA THR A 167 25.18 -8.11 -2.70
C THR A 167 23.80 -7.53 -2.85
N GLY A 168 22.75 -8.28 -2.46
CA GLY A 168 21.38 -7.81 -2.43
C GLY A 168 20.45 -8.82 -1.78
N CYS A 169 19.39 -8.29 -1.18
CA CYS A 169 18.28 -9.05 -0.61
C CYS A 169 16.96 -8.44 -1.08
N ASP A 170 16.04 -9.27 -1.55
CA ASP A 170 14.66 -8.91 -1.83
C ASP A 170 13.76 -9.83 -1.00
N ALA A 171 13.19 -9.26 0.07
CA ALA A 171 12.38 -9.99 1.03
C ALA A 171 10.90 -9.62 0.90
N ILE A 172 10.02 -10.63 1.02
CA ILE A 172 8.58 -10.40 1.08
C ILE A 172 8.17 -9.53 2.29
N VAL A 173 9.00 -9.50 3.33
CA VAL A 173 8.94 -8.60 4.48
C VAL A 173 10.02 -7.54 4.31
N PRO A 174 9.70 -6.29 3.91
CA PRO A 174 10.69 -5.29 3.50
C PRO A 174 11.77 -4.97 4.54
N GLN A 175 11.44 -5.05 5.83
CA GLN A 175 12.38 -4.79 6.94
C GLN A 175 13.55 -5.78 6.96
N LEU A 176 13.36 -6.99 6.44
CA LEU A 176 14.42 -8.00 6.37
C LEU A 176 15.52 -7.63 5.38
N ASN A 177 15.26 -6.77 4.40
CA ASN A 177 16.28 -6.34 3.42
C ASN A 177 17.49 -5.66 4.08
N THR A 178 17.29 -4.99 5.20
CA THR A 178 18.35 -4.30 5.94
C THR A 178 18.90 -5.12 7.11
N LEU A 179 18.16 -6.13 7.54
CA LEU A 179 18.51 -6.97 8.67
C LEU A 179 19.42 -8.12 8.26
N LEU A 180 19.23 -8.65 7.04
CA LEU A 180 19.96 -9.80 6.52
C LEU A 180 21.26 -9.32 5.84
N THR A 181 22.34 -9.24 6.60
CA THR A 181 23.63 -8.75 6.12
C THR A 181 24.74 -9.79 6.16
N ASP A 182 24.55 -10.91 6.88
CA ASP A 182 25.57 -11.94 7.08
C ASP A 182 25.18 -13.26 6.40
N VAL A 183 26.09 -13.77 5.57
CA VAL A 183 25.92 -15.04 4.83
C VAL A 183 26.14 -16.26 5.72
N GLU A 184 26.91 -16.13 6.80
CA GLU A 184 27.22 -17.24 7.70
C GLU A 184 25.97 -17.88 8.31
N ASP A 185 24.91 -17.09 8.45
CA ASP A 185 23.60 -17.53 8.95
C ASP A 185 22.64 -18.08 7.86
N LEU A 186 23.13 -18.39 6.65
CA LEU A 186 22.27 -18.81 5.54
C LEU A 186 21.32 -20.00 5.87
N PRO A 187 21.74 -21.05 6.60
CA PRO A 187 20.83 -22.11 7.03
C PRO A 187 19.66 -21.56 7.86
N ARG A 188 19.94 -20.64 8.76
CA ARG A 188 18.96 -19.99 9.63
C ARG A 188 18.05 -19.02 8.86
N ILE A 189 18.59 -18.32 7.86
CA ILE A 189 17.81 -17.48 6.94
C ILE A 189 16.85 -18.37 6.11
N ASN A 190 17.26 -19.56 5.73
CA ASN A 190 16.40 -20.53 5.05
C ASN A 190 15.27 -21.03 5.95
N GLU A 191 15.53 -21.27 7.24
CA GLU A 191 14.53 -21.59 8.26
C GLU A 191 13.50 -20.45 8.42
N LEU A 192 13.98 -19.21 8.47
CA LEU A 192 13.11 -18.03 8.48
C LEU A 192 12.19 -18.00 7.25
N ALA A 193 12.75 -18.26 6.06
CA ALA A 193 11.97 -18.29 4.82
C ALA A 193 10.89 -19.40 4.84
N GLN A 194 11.19 -20.56 5.44
CA GLN A 194 10.21 -21.63 5.65
C GLN A 194 9.08 -21.18 6.58
N SER A 195 9.40 -20.55 7.71
CA SER A 195 8.42 -20.01 8.64
C SER A 195 7.52 -18.95 7.99
N LEU A 196 8.09 -18.05 7.19
CA LEU A 196 7.32 -17.05 6.43
C LEU A 196 6.41 -17.69 5.38
N GLN A 197 6.84 -18.79 4.75
CA GLN A 197 6.01 -19.53 3.80
C GLN A 197 4.82 -20.19 4.51
N GLU A 198 5.01 -20.76 5.68
CA GLU A 198 3.93 -21.33 6.50
C GLU A 198 2.93 -20.24 6.91
N LEU A 199 3.41 -19.06 7.32
CA LEU A 199 2.57 -17.91 7.63
C LEU A 199 1.81 -17.39 6.38
N LYS A 200 2.40 -17.47 5.18
CA LYS A 200 1.69 -17.16 3.92
C LYS A 200 0.55 -18.13 3.68
N VAL A 201 0.80 -19.42 3.83
CA VAL A 201 -0.21 -20.48 3.64
C VAL A 201 -1.36 -20.36 4.65
N SER A 202 -1.04 -20.02 5.91
CA SER A 202 -2.05 -19.81 6.97
C SER A 202 -2.75 -18.43 6.92
N GLY A 203 -2.42 -17.57 5.93
CA GLY A 203 -3.01 -16.23 5.79
C GLY A 203 -2.51 -15.21 6.82
N GLN A 204 -1.44 -15.50 7.56
CA GLN A 204 -0.91 -14.63 8.61
C GLN A 204 0.27 -13.75 8.15
N LEU A 205 0.67 -13.82 6.88
CA LEU A 205 1.81 -13.07 6.36
C LEU A 205 1.65 -11.55 6.52
N THR A 206 0.46 -11.01 6.31
CA THR A 206 0.22 -9.57 6.48
C THR A 206 0.35 -9.15 7.93
N LYS A 207 -0.11 -9.98 8.86
CA LYS A 207 0.01 -9.73 10.30
C LYS A 207 1.48 -9.70 10.73
N ILE A 208 2.30 -10.68 10.32
CA ILE A 208 3.72 -10.68 10.69
C ILE A 208 4.49 -9.52 10.08
N LYS A 209 4.17 -9.09 8.83
CA LYS A 209 4.73 -7.86 8.24
C LYS A 209 4.45 -6.63 9.10
N ALA A 210 3.22 -6.49 9.58
CA ALA A 210 2.82 -5.40 10.45
C ALA A 210 3.55 -5.47 11.79
N VAL A 211 3.63 -6.66 12.42
CA VAL A 211 4.31 -6.85 13.70
C VAL A 211 5.81 -6.53 13.61
N ILE A 212 6.52 -7.07 12.61
CA ILE A 212 7.95 -6.77 12.40
C ILE A 212 8.17 -5.28 12.16
N GLY A 213 7.27 -4.63 11.38
CA GLY A 213 7.34 -3.19 11.13
C GLY A 213 7.14 -2.34 12.37
N ALA A 214 6.22 -2.74 13.26
CA ALA A 214 5.89 -2.01 14.49
C ALA A 214 6.89 -2.27 15.64
N THR A 215 7.54 -3.45 15.68
CA THR A 215 8.40 -3.85 16.82
C THR A 215 9.89 -3.56 16.62
N GLN A 216 10.28 -3.00 15.46
CA GLN A 216 11.65 -2.58 15.15
C GLN A 216 12.70 -3.68 15.49
N CYS A 217 12.52 -4.89 14.92
CA CYS A 217 13.46 -5.99 15.09
C CYS A 217 14.87 -5.56 14.63
N GLU A 218 15.88 -5.84 15.45
CA GLU A 218 17.29 -5.53 15.16
C GLU A 218 18.10 -6.79 14.79
N THR A 219 17.60 -7.95 15.16
CA THR A 219 18.28 -9.24 14.95
C THR A 219 17.33 -10.30 14.36
N LEU A 220 17.91 -11.38 13.81
CA LEU A 220 17.13 -12.55 13.39
C LEU A 220 16.38 -13.19 14.55
N ASP A 221 16.97 -13.19 15.77
CA ASP A 221 16.35 -13.72 16.96
C ASP A 221 15.08 -12.96 17.31
N ASP A 222 15.08 -11.64 17.16
CA ASP A 222 13.88 -10.83 17.36
C ASP A 222 12.78 -11.23 16.38
N VAL A 223 13.13 -11.48 15.12
CA VAL A 223 12.14 -11.89 14.10
C VAL A 223 11.54 -13.24 14.45
N PHE A 224 12.35 -14.22 14.84
CA PHE A 224 11.86 -15.54 15.27
C PHE A 224 10.97 -15.43 16.51
N ASP A 225 11.37 -14.62 17.51
CA ASP A 225 10.54 -14.36 18.69
C ASP A 225 9.16 -13.75 18.32
N ARG A 226 9.13 -12.81 17.34
CA ARG A 226 7.86 -12.25 16.87
C ARG A 226 7.01 -13.26 16.11
N ILE A 227 7.61 -14.18 15.36
CA ILE A 227 6.91 -15.28 14.69
C ILE A 227 6.31 -16.23 15.74
N GLU A 228 7.05 -16.64 16.73
CA GLU A 228 6.59 -17.53 17.79
C GLU A 228 5.47 -16.90 18.61
N LYS A 229 5.61 -15.62 18.96
CA LYS A 229 4.64 -14.87 19.77
C LYS A 229 3.53 -14.21 18.94
N LEU A 230 3.43 -14.49 17.63
CA LEU A 230 2.44 -13.87 16.75
C LEU A 230 0.99 -13.96 17.25
N PRO A 231 0.54 -15.05 17.94
CA PRO A 231 -0.80 -15.11 18.52
C PRO A 231 -1.06 -14.08 19.62
N GLN A 232 -0.01 -13.54 20.24
CA GLN A 232 -0.12 -12.56 21.33
C GLN A 232 -0.24 -11.11 20.85
N TYR A 233 -0.22 -10.89 19.55
CA TYR A 233 -0.48 -9.59 18.92
C TYR A 233 -1.91 -9.56 18.38
N CYS A 234 -2.57 -8.41 18.53
CA CYS A 234 -3.79 -8.05 17.83
C CYS A 234 -3.44 -7.30 16.55
N PHE A 235 -4.25 -7.47 15.51
CA PHE A 235 -3.99 -6.84 14.21
C PHE A 235 -5.30 -6.48 13.52
N GLU A 236 -5.49 -5.17 13.25
CA GLU A 236 -6.66 -4.62 12.60
C GLU A 236 -6.29 -4.07 11.22
N THR A 237 -6.64 -4.81 10.17
CA THR A 237 -6.29 -4.50 8.78
C THR A 237 -6.97 -3.24 8.24
N LYS A 238 -8.11 -2.86 8.81
CA LYS A 238 -8.89 -1.71 8.35
C LYS A 238 -8.35 -0.38 8.86
N ILE A 239 -7.59 -0.39 9.96
CA ILE A 239 -7.07 0.81 10.61
C ILE A 239 -5.62 1.02 10.16
N ARG A 240 -5.42 1.82 9.10
CA ARG A 240 -4.10 2.06 8.50
C ARG A 240 -3.57 3.47 8.72
N ASP A 241 -4.41 4.37 9.18
CA ASP A 241 -4.08 5.76 9.46
C ASP A 241 -4.87 6.29 10.65
N LYS A 242 -4.47 7.46 11.14
CA LYS A 242 -5.08 8.10 12.30
C LYS A 242 -6.55 8.46 12.08
N ASP A 243 -6.94 8.76 10.85
CA ASP A 243 -8.33 9.12 10.52
C ASP A 243 -9.26 7.89 10.64
N ALA A 244 -8.81 6.74 10.09
CA ALA A 244 -9.52 5.46 10.23
C ALA A 244 -9.62 5.03 11.70
N LEU A 245 -8.54 5.20 12.49
CA LEU A 245 -8.56 4.90 13.93
C LEU A 245 -9.60 5.76 14.67
N VAL A 246 -9.61 7.07 14.43
CA VAL A 246 -10.56 7.97 15.09
C VAL A 246 -11.99 7.64 14.74
N ARG A 247 -12.28 7.30 13.49
CA ARG A 247 -13.61 6.87 13.06
C ARG A 247 -14.05 5.59 13.74
N ASP A 248 -13.20 4.59 13.75
CA ASP A 248 -13.47 3.28 14.34
C ASP A 248 -13.72 3.41 15.86
N GLU A 249 -12.88 4.16 16.56
CA GLU A 249 -13.00 4.38 18.00
C GLU A 249 -14.25 5.19 18.36
N LEU A 250 -14.55 6.26 17.62
CA LEU A 250 -15.78 7.03 17.85
C LEU A 250 -17.04 6.22 17.56
N GLU A 251 -17.02 5.39 16.51
CA GLU A 251 -18.14 4.50 16.21
C GLU A 251 -18.36 3.47 17.33
N PHE A 252 -17.26 2.93 17.86
CA PHE A 252 -17.33 1.98 18.98
C PHE A 252 -17.86 2.62 20.27
N VAL A 253 -17.39 3.85 20.60
CA VAL A 253 -17.72 4.51 21.87
C VAL A 253 -19.10 5.18 21.84
N LEU A 254 -19.46 5.84 20.75
CA LEU A 254 -20.65 6.70 20.65
C LEU A 254 -21.75 6.12 19.75
N GLY A 255 -21.36 5.37 18.71
CA GLY A 255 -22.25 4.86 17.67
C GLY A 255 -22.73 5.93 16.69
N GLY A 256 -22.88 5.57 15.45
CA GLY A 256 -23.51 6.22 14.32
C GLY A 256 -23.50 7.75 14.29
N LYS A 257 -24.66 8.37 14.45
CA LYS A 257 -24.84 9.82 14.25
C LYS A 257 -24.06 10.70 15.22
N ASP A 258 -23.84 10.24 16.46
CA ASP A 258 -23.11 11.00 17.46
C ASP A 258 -21.61 10.95 17.18
N ALA A 259 -21.10 9.84 16.66
CA ALA A 259 -19.74 9.70 16.17
C ALA A 259 -19.43 10.71 15.05
N ASP A 260 -20.29 10.82 14.05
CA ASP A 260 -20.16 11.76 12.94
C ASP A 260 -20.16 13.22 13.38
N LEU A 261 -20.99 13.57 14.37
CA LEU A 261 -21.05 14.92 14.91
C LEU A 261 -19.76 15.29 15.63
N ILE A 262 -19.29 14.43 16.52
CA ILE A 262 -18.06 14.65 17.30
C ILE A 262 -16.84 14.66 16.39
N TYR A 263 -16.74 13.75 15.42
CA TYR A 263 -15.66 13.67 14.47
C TYR A 263 -15.34 14.99 13.77
N LYS A 264 -16.37 15.79 13.40
CA LYS A 264 -16.21 17.08 12.72
C LYS A 264 -15.57 18.17 13.58
N HIS A 265 -15.68 18.05 14.90
CA HIS A 265 -15.24 19.07 15.85
C HIS A 265 -14.04 18.63 16.71
N LEU A 266 -13.61 17.37 16.57
CA LEU A 266 -12.51 16.79 17.34
C LEU A 266 -11.13 17.20 16.79
N ASN A 267 -10.17 17.43 17.68
CA ASN A 267 -8.77 17.42 17.29
C ASN A 267 -8.33 15.97 17.07
N ARG A 268 -8.52 15.49 15.84
CA ARG A 268 -8.32 14.09 15.45
C ARG A 268 -6.90 13.60 15.65
N GLU A 269 -5.93 14.46 15.39
CA GLU A 269 -4.49 14.12 15.56
C GLU A 269 -4.19 13.80 17.02
N ALA A 270 -4.53 14.70 17.93
CA ALA A 270 -4.30 14.50 19.36
C ALA A 270 -5.10 13.31 19.91
N TYR A 271 -6.35 13.14 19.46
CA TYR A 271 -7.18 12.02 19.90
C TYR A 271 -6.62 10.68 19.44
N ALA A 272 -6.17 10.58 18.18
CA ALA A 272 -5.52 9.37 17.66
C ALA A 272 -4.26 9.02 18.45
N GLU A 273 -3.43 10.00 18.79
CA GLU A 273 -2.22 9.77 19.60
C GLU A 273 -2.54 9.25 20.99
N ASP A 274 -3.57 9.80 21.63
CA ASP A 274 -4.03 9.33 22.94
C ASP A 274 -4.56 7.90 22.86
N VAL A 275 -5.33 7.55 21.83
CA VAL A 275 -5.86 6.19 21.61
C VAL A 275 -4.73 5.21 21.35
N LEU A 276 -3.78 5.52 20.45
CA LEU A 276 -2.61 4.68 20.18
C LEU A 276 -1.80 4.41 21.46
N LYS A 277 -1.59 5.46 22.25
CA LYS A 277 -0.87 5.34 23.52
C LYS A 277 -1.64 4.49 24.54
N GLN A 278 -2.95 4.64 24.61
CA GLN A 278 -3.80 3.87 25.51
C GLN A 278 -3.76 2.37 25.21
N TYR A 279 -3.78 2.02 23.93
CA TYR A 279 -3.74 0.63 23.47
C TYR A 279 -2.31 0.07 23.33
N GLY A 280 -1.27 0.87 23.56
CA GLY A 280 0.11 0.49 23.25
C GLY A 280 0.27 0.08 21.79
N ALA A 281 -0.46 0.75 20.88
CA ALA A 281 -0.61 0.38 19.49
C ALA A 281 0.25 1.24 18.56
N GLU A 282 0.61 0.70 17.41
CA GLU A 282 1.25 1.42 16.31
C GLU A 282 0.51 1.19 14.99
N LEU A 283 0.51 2.22 14.15
CA LEU A 283 -0.01 2.17 12.79
C LEU A 283 1.10 1.74 11.83
N THR A 284 0.78 0.77 10.99
CA THR A 284 1.66 0.31 9.92
C THR A 284 0.96 0.44 8.57
N PRO A 285 1.67 0.37 7.44
CA PRO A 285 1.03 0.34 6.11
C PRO A 285 0.06 -0.82 5.92
N TYR A 286 0.16 -1.85 6.76
CA TYR A 286 -0.67 -3.05 6.69
C TYR A 286 -1.90 -2.99 7.59
N GLY A 287 -1.89 -2.17 8.64
CA GLY A 287 -2.93 -2.04 9.63
C GLY A 287 -2.39 -1.64 11.00
N MET A 288 -3.26 -1.51 11.99
CA MET A 288 -2.89 -1.25 13.38
C MET A 288 -2.46 -2.54 14.09
N VAL A 289 -1.39 -2.45 14.86
CA VAL A 289 -0.84 -3.54 15.69
C VAL A 289 -0.79 -3.09 17.13
N ASN A 290 -1.21 -3.97 18.03
CA ASN A 290 -1.00 -3.84 19.47
C ASN A 290 -0.77 -5.23 20.10
N ARG A 291 -0.28 -5.25 21.31
CA ARG A 291 -0.20 -6.50 22.09
C ARG A 291 -1.55 -6.82 22.74
N ALA A 292 -1.87 -8.09 22.89
CA ALA A 292 -3.10 -8.52 23.55
C ALA A 292 -3.16 -8.12 25.04
N ASP A 293 -2.02 -7.87 25.68
CA ASP A 293 -1.91 -7.38 27.05
C ASP A 293 -1.81 -5.85 27.15
N PHE A 294 -1.95 -5.12 26.01
CA PHE A 294 -1.81 -3.67 25.88
C PHE A 294 -0.45 -3.12 26.38
N GLY A 295 0.57 -3.96 26.49
CA GLY A 295 1.93 -3.55 26.81
C GLY A 295 2.63 -2.87 25.62
N PRO A 296 3.73 -2.16 25.86
CA PRO A 296 4.51 -1.52 24.81
C PRO A 296 5.04 -2.53 23.78
N LEU A 297 4.91 -2.22 22.48
CA LEU A 297 5.32 -3.12 21.38
C LEU A 297 6.82 -3.44 21.37
N HIS A 298 7.66 -2.50 21.83
CA HIS A 298 9.12 -2.64 21.84
C HIS A 298 9.65 -3.41 23.06
N GLU A 299 8.81 -3.68 24.06
CA GLU A 299 9.21 -4.45 25.24
C GLU A 299 8.96 -5.96 25.03
N PRO A 300 9.79 -6.82 25.63
CA PRO A 300 9.57 -8.26 25.58
C PRO A 300 8.19 -8.62 26.13
N ILE A 301 7.51 -9.57 25.50
CA ILE A 301 6.27 -10.12 26.03
C ILE A 301 6.64 -11.05 27.19
N PRO A 302 6.08 -10.84 28.40
CA PRO A 302 6.35 -11.70 29.54
C PRO A 302 6.02 -13.16 29.23
N GLU A 303 6.90 -14.08 29.59
CA GLU A 303 6.58 -15.51 29.53
C GLU A 303 5.40 -15.79 30.49
N GLN A 304 4.30 -16.30 29.95
CA GLN A 304 3.19 -16.76 30.77
C GLN A 304 3.69 -17.92 31.58
N GLN A 305 3.81 -17.74 32.90
CA GLN A 305 3.99 -18.86 33.81
C GLN A 305 2.79 -19.78 33.59
N GLN A 306 3.02 -20.96 33.04
CA GLN A 306 2.03 -22.03 32.99
C GLN A 306 1.60 -22.31 34.41
N GLU A 307 0.47 -21.77 34.86
CA GLU A 307 -0.19 -22.20 36.07
C GLU A 307 -0.48 -23.68 35.91
N GLN A 308 0.32 -24.49 36.55
CA GLN A 308 0.05 -25.89 36.74
C GLN A 308 -1.33 -25.99 37.42
N MET A 309 -2.33 -26.38 36.62
CA MET A 309 -3.60 -26.84 37.16
C MET A 309 -3.28 -28.09 38.04
N GLN A 310 -3.06 -27.87 39.33
CA GLN A 310 -3.10 -28.93 40.32
C GLN A 310 -4.54 -29.44 40.33
N GLU A 311 -4.72 -30.64 39.80
CA GLU A 311 -5.95 -31.40 39.99
C GLU A 311 -6.21 -31.52 41.50
N PRO A 312 -7.43 -31.24 41.98
CA PRO A 312 -7.76 -31.50 43.38
C PRO A 312 -7.77 -33.00 43.59
N GLN A 313 -6.79 -33.48 44.37
CA GLN A 313 -6.84 -34.84 44.90
C GLN A 313 -8.12 -34.98 45.72
N MET A 314 -9.10 -35.73 45.21
CA MET A 314 -10.22 -36.23 46.00
C MET A 314 -9.67 -37.29 46.98
N GLY A 315 -9.47 -36.85 48.23
CA GLY A 315 -9.22 -37.75 49.34
C GLY A 315 -10.49 -38.54 49.67
N MET A 316 -10.35 -39.84 49.77
CA MET A 316 -11.35 -40.75 50.33
C MET A 316 -11.67 -40.41 51.78
#